data_2a8e6b1918fb84d3a98fcf90aba8333b
#
_entry.id   2a8e6b1918fb84d3a98fcf90aba8333b
#
_cell.length_a   1.000
_cell.length_b   1.000
_cell.length_c   1.000
_cell.angle_alpha   90.00
_cell.angle_beta   90.00
_cell.angle_gamma   90.00
#
_symmetry.space_group_name_H-M   'P 1'
#
loop_
_entity.id
_entity.type
_entity.pdbx_description
1 polymer ?
#
loop_
_entity_poly.entity_id
_entity_poly.type
_entity_poly.pdbx_seq_one_letter_code
_entity_poly.pdbx_strand_id
1 'polypeptide(L)'
;MEFDIGRAVLGGLVGTIAMTLVMTMGTRLMGIDMDMPMTLGTMFLSKGTAAWVLGLMAHLMMGIVFFIIYAALIRAFGIHSAVAGWTALFGAIHALIAGMAFGMMPVLHPRMATEPPVGTDRVPAPGVMGTQLGMMAPMAIVAVHVIYGLVGGAIYAA
;
A
#
# COMPACT_ATOMS: atom_id res chain seq x y z
N MET A 1 -7.46 -23.08 9.98
CA MET A 1 -8.12 -22.75 8.71
C MET A 1 -7.26 -23.29 7.57
N GLU A 2 -7.85 -23.91 6.56
CA GLU A 2 -7.10 -24.32 5.37
C GLU A 2 -6.70 -23.11 4.55
N PHE A 3 -5.58 -23.24 3.81
CA PHE A 3 -5.13 -22.17 2.93
C PHE A 3 -5.99 -22.18 1.65
N ASP A 4 -6.67 -21.06 1.39
CA ASP A 4 -7.49 -20.85 0.20
C ASP A 4 -6.89 -19.72 -0.65
N ILE A 5 -6.29 -20.09 -1.77
CA ILE A 5 -5.64 -19.14 -2.68
C ILE A 5 -6.66 -18.20 -3.34
N GLY A 6 -7.86 -18.69 -3.67
CA GLY A 6 -8.91 -17.88 -4.31
C GLY A 6 -9.38 -16.76 -3.37
N ARG A 7 -9.65 -17.09 -2.13
CA ARG A 7 -10.01 -16.10 -1.10
C ARG A 7 -8.85 -15.16 -0.79
N ALA A 8 -7.61 -15.64 -0.80
CA ALA A 8 -6.43 -14.79 -0.59
C ALA A 8 -6.26 -13.77 -1.73
N VAL A 9 -6.43 -14.19 -2.98
CA VAL A 9 -6.40 -13.28 -4.15
C VAL A 9 -7.53 -12.25 -4.05
N LEU A 10 -8.76 -12.69 -3.76
CA LEU A 10 -9.91 -11.79 -3.63
C LEU A 10 -9.73 -10.82 -2.45
N GLY A 11 -9.28 -11.31 -1.32
CA GLY A 11 -8.99 -10.49 -0.13
C GLY A 11 -7.93 -9.43 -0.40
N GLY A 12 -6.84 -9.81 -1.08
CA GLY A 12 -5.79 -8.89 -1.49
C GLY A 12 -6.29 -7.82 -2.47
N LEU A 13 -7.07 -8.21 -3.47
CA LEU A 13 -7.64 -7.29 -4.45
C LEU A 13 -8.59 -6.29 -3.79
N VAL A 14 -9.59 -6.77 -3.05
CA VAL A 14 -10.60 -5.91 -2.40
C VAL A 14 -9.97 -5.05 -1.30
N GLY A 15 -9.05 -5.63 -0.51
CA GLY A 15 -8.30 -4.88 0.50
C GLY A 15 -7.49 -3.74 -0.11
N THR A 16 -6.82 -3.98 -1.24
CA THR A 16 -6.03 -2.93 -1.93
C THR A 16 -6.93 -1.87 -2.55
N ILE A 17 -8.08 -2.23 -3.10
CA ILE A 17 -9.07 -1.25 -3.59
C ILE A 17 -9.53 -0.36 -2.43
N ALA A 18 -9.92 -0.94 -1.30
CA ALA A 18 -10.34 -0.18 -0.12
C ALA A 18 -9.24 0.76 0.39
N MET A 19 -8.01 0.26 0.52
CA MET A 19 -6.84 1.03 0.88
C MET A 19 -6.60 2.21 -0.08
N THR A 20 -6.67 1.96 -1.39
CA THR A 20 -6.44 2.99 -2.43
C THR A 20 -7.52 4.07 -2.38
N LEU A 21 -8.78 3.70 -2.17
CA LEU A 21 -9.88 4.67 -2.00
C LEU A 21 -9.66 5.57 -0.79
N VAL A 22 -9.33 4.98 0.37
CA VAL A 22 -9.06 5.75 1.60
C VAL A 22 -7.84 6.64 1.43
N MET A 23 -6.78 6.17 0.79
CA MET A 23 -5.60 6.96 0.48
C MET A 23 -5.94 8.17 -0.41
N THR A 24 -6.73 7.96 -1.48
CA THR A 24 -7.18 9.05 -2.37
C THR A 24 -8.05 10.07 -1.63
N MET A 25 -8.89 9.63 -0.70
CA MET A 25 -9.65 10.53 0.17
C MET A 25 -8.73 11.32 1.11
N GLY A 26 -7.73 10.67 1.69
CA GLY A 26 -6.72 11.30 2.54
C GLY A 26 -5.95 12.41 1.81
N THR A 27 -5.56 12.17 0.56
CA THR A 27 -4.92 13.18 -0.29
C THR A 27 -5.81 14.41 -0.47
N ARG A 28 -7.10 14.21 -0.72
CA ARG A 28 -8.05 15.32 -0.96
C ARG A 28 -8.47 16.07 0.31
N LEU A 29 -8.62 15.37 1.43
CA LEU A 29 -9.20 15.93 2.66
C LEU A 29 -8.12 16.39 3.65
N MET A 30 -6.96 15.77 3.65
CA MET A 30 -5.92 15.99 4.66
C MET A 30 -4.64 16.60 4.08
N GLY A 31 -4.59 16.86 2.76
CA GLY A 31 -3.42 17.45 2.10
C GLY A 31 -2.18 16.53 2.10
N ILE A 32 -2.40 15.22 2.15
CA ILE A 32 -1.31 14.24 2.07
C ILE A 32 -0.98 14.02 0.60
N ASP A 33 0.19 14.46 0.14
CA ASP A 33 0.62 14.35 -1.26
C ASP A 33 1.12 12.92 -1.57
N MET A 34 0.20 11.94 -1.50
CA MET A 34 0.52 10.53 -1.76
C MET A 34 -0.33 9.98 -2.91
N ASP A 35 0.30 9.76 -4.05
CA ASP A 35 -0.27 9.04 -5.20
C ASP A 35 0.59 7.80 -5.48
N MET A 36 0.27 6.67 -4.81
CA MET A 36 1.03 5.43 -4.94
C MET A 36 0.97 4.87 -6.37
N PRO A 37 -0.19 4.85 -7.06
CA PRO A 37 -0.24 4.50 -8.47
C PRO A 37 0.72 5.32 -9.33
N MET A 38 0.72 6.64 -9.21
CA MET A 38 1.64 7.48 -9.96
C MET A 38 3.10 7.20 -9.60
N THR A 39 3.39 7.02 -8.32
CA THR A 39 4.73 6.71 -7.84
C THR A 39 5.25 5.40 -8.44
N LEU A 40 4.48 4.34 -8.40
CA LEU A 40 4.88 3.04 -8.97
C LEU A 40 5.01 3.08 -10.49
N GLY A 41 4.08 3.75 -11.17
CA GLY A 41 4.09 3.81 -12.63
C GLY A 41 5.24 4.66 -13.19
N THR A 42 5.64 5.69 -12.47
CA THR A 42 6.77 6.55 -12.89
C THR A 42 8.14 5.89 -12.67
N MET A 43 8.21 4.73 -12.05
CA MET A 43 9.42 3.89 -12.12
C MET A 43 9.74 3.47 -13.56
N PHE A 44 8.73 3.28 -14.40
CA PHE A 44 8.87 2.73 -15.75
C PHE A 44 8.55 3.75 -16.85
N LEU A 45 7.54 4.60 -16.66
CA LEU A 45 7.03 5.54 -17.63
C LEU A 45 7.18 6.99 -17.16
N SER A 46 7.16 7.93 -18.10
CA SER A 46 7.06 9.36 -17.78
C SER A 46 5.69 9.67 -17.15
N LYS A 47 5.65 10.67 -16.26
CA LYS A 47 4.45 11.05 -15.52
C LYS A 47 3.27 11.34 -16.47
N GLY A 48 2.15 10.68 -16.24
CA GLY A 48 0.94 10.80 -17.06
C GLY A 48 -0.03 9.66 -16.81
N THR A 49 -1.13 9.65 -17.57
CA THR A 49 -2.20 8.65 -17.40
C THR A 49 -1.70 7.22 -17.58
N ALA A 50 -0.84 6.96 -18.55
CA ALA A 50 -0.29 5.62 -18.78
C ALA A 50 0.55 5.14 -17.58
N ALA A 51 1.36 6.01 -16.98
CA ALA A 51 2.10 5.70 -15.76
C ALA A 51 1.13 5.41 -14.61
N TRP A 52 0.10 6.23 -14.43
CA TRP A 52 -0.87 6.02 -13.37
C TRP A 52 -1.60 4.68 -13.49
N VAL A 53 -2.05 4.33 -14.70
CA VAL A 53 -2.71 3.03 -14.96
C VAL A 53 -1.77 1.85 -14.70
N LEU A 54 -0.54 1.91 -15.23
CA LEU A 54 0.46 0.88 -14.99
C LEU A 54 0.75 0.72 -13.50
N GLY A 55 0.92 1.84 -12.80
CA GLY A 55 1.18 1.84 -11.37
C GLY A 55 0.01 1.35 -10.53
N LEU A 56 -1.24 1.64 -10.94
CA LEU A 56 -2.42 1.07 -10.29
C LEU A 56 -2.46 -0.46 -10.44
N MET A 57 -2.16 -0.96 -11.63
CA MET A 57 -2.08 -2.42 -11.85
C MET A 57 -0.98 -3.06 -10.97
N ALA A 58 0.19 -2.43 -10.91
CA ALA A 58 1.28 -2.89 -10.06
C ALA A 58 0.89 -2.85 -8.57
N HIS A 59 0.20 -1.80 -8.12
CA HIS A 59 -0.27 -1.67 -6.75
C HIS A 59 -1.28 -2.77 -6.38
N LEU A 60 -2.25 -3.04 -7.25
CA LEU A 60 -3.23 -4.11 -7.05
C LEU A 60 -2.54 -5.49 -7.01
N MET A 61 -1.60 -5.73 -7.91
CA MET A 61 -0.84 -6.99 -7.93
C MET A 61 0.00 -7.16 -6.66
N MET A 62 0.70 -6.13 -6.22
CA MET A 62 1.44 -6.15 -4.94
C MET A 62 0.51 -6.47 -3.77
N GLY A 63 -0.67 -5.85 -3.71
CA GLY A 63 -1.64 -6.14 -2.67
C GLY A 63 -2.11 -7.59 -2.68
N ILE A 64 -2.34 -8.19 -3.85
CA ILE A 64 -2.65 -9.62 -3.95
C ILE A 64 -1.50 -10.46 -3.39
N VAL A 65 -0.26 -10.19 -3.80
CA VAL A 65 0.93 -10.95 -3.35
C VAL A 65 1.11 -10.84 -1.83
N PHE A 66 1.02 -9.64 -1.26
CA PHE A 66 1.15 -9.46 0.18
C PHE A 66 0.02 -10.12 0.97
N PHE A 67 -1.21 -10.14 0.42
CA PHE A 67 -2.30 -10.81 1.12
C PHE A 67 -2.17 -12.35 1.06
N ILE A 68 -1.61 -12.91 -0.01
CA ILE A 68 -1.25 -14.33 -0.06
C ILE A 68 -0.24 -14.66 1.06
N ILE A 69 0.73 -13.75 1.32
CA ILE A 69 1.65 -13.90 2.45
C ILE A 69 0.89 -13.86 3.79
N TYR A 70 -0.05 -12.94 3.97
CA TYR A 70 -0.88 -12.89 5.18
C TYR A 70 -1.67 -14.18 5.38
N ALA A 71 -2.30 -14.71 4.33
CA ALA A 71 -3.03 -15.98 4.37
C ALA A 71 -2.11 -17.16 4.73
N ALA A 72 -0.89 -17.17 4.21
CA ALA A 72 0.12 -18.16 4.57
C ALA A 72 0.53 -18.05 6.05
N LEU A 73 0.69 -16.83 6.58
CA LEU A 73 0.97 -16.59 8.00
C LEU A 73 -0.20 -17.03 8.91
N ILE A 74 -1.45 -16.74 8.53
CA ILE A 74 -2.66 -17.21 9.22
C ILE A 74 -2.61 -18.73 9.38
N ARG A 75 -2.29 -19.46 8.30
CA ARG A 75 -2.14 -20.91 8.34
C ARG A 75 -0.95 -21.35 9.19
N ALA A 76 0.21 -20.75 8.98
CA ALA A 76 1.45 -21.14 9.67
C ALA A 76 1.37 -20.97 11.19
N PHE A 77 0.67 -19.94 11.66
CA PHE A 77 0.45 -19.68 13.09
C PHE A 77 -0.77 -20.40 13.68
N GLY A 78 -1.47 -21.21 12.88
CA GLY A 78 -2.65 -21.95 13.35
C GLY A 78 -3.80 -21.03 13.77
N ILE A 79 -3.97 -19.90 13.12
CA ILE A 79 -5.02 -18.93 13.45
C ILE A 79 -6.34 -19.42 12.87
N HIS A 80 -7.34 -19.66 13.73
CA HIS A 80 -8.66 -20.17 13.33
C HIS A 80 -9.80 -19.21 13.65
N SER A 81 -9.54 -18.14 14.39
CA SER A 81 -10.54 -17.15 14.79
C SER A 81 -9.97 -15.73 14.70
N ALA A 82 -10.85 -14.73 14.67
CA ALA A 82 -10.48 -13.31 14.59
C ALA A 82 -9.50 -12.99 13.44
N VAL A 83 -9.63 -13.68 12.31
CA VAL A 83 -8.71 -13.59 11.18
C VAL A 83 -8.54 -12.14 10.69
N ALA A 84 -9.63 -11.38 10.57
CA ALA A 84 -9.57 -9.98 10.18
C ALA A 84 -8.75 -9.11 11.16
N GLY A 85 -8.81 -9.41 12.46
CA GLY A 85 -7.99 -8.73 13.48
C GLY A 85 -6.51 -9.05 13.32
N TRP A 86 -6.16 -10.32 13.08
CA TRP A 86 -4.79 -10.73 12.85
C TRP A 86 -4.21 -10.14 11.56
N THR A 87 -4.97 -10.17 10.47
CA THR A 87 -4.51 -9.54 9.21
C THR A 87 -4.41 -8.02 9.31
N ALA A 88 -5.25 -7.37 10.13
CA ALA A 88 -5.08 -5.96 10.46
C ALA A 88 -3.77 -5.69 11.22
N LEU A 89 -3.41 -6.56 12.17
CA LEU A 89 -2.11 -6.50 12.86
C LEU A 89 -0.94 -6.70 11.88
N PHE A 90 -1.05 -7.68 10.97
CA PHE A 90 -0.04 -7.86 9.91
C PHE A 90 0.04 -6.61 9.02
N GLY A 91 -1.09 -5.96 8.74
CA GLY A 91 -1.15 -4.68 8.06
C GLY A 91 -0.37 -3.58 8.78
N ALA A 92 -0.52 -3.46 10.10
CA ALA A 92 0.23 -2.51 10.89
C ALA A 92 1.76 -2.76 10.84
N ILE A 93 2.17 -4.02 10.94
CA ILE A 93 3.58 -4.41 10.82
C ILE A 93 4.10 -4.12 9.40
N HIS A 94 3.32 -4.47 8.38
CA HIS A 94 3.65 -4.18 6.97
C HIS A 94 3.81 -2.67 6.73
N ALA A 95 2.95 -1.84 7.32
CA ALA A 95 3.05 -0.40 7.23
C ALA A 95 4.39 0.14 7.74
N LEU A 96 4.92 -0.41 8.83
CA LEU A 96 6.23 -0.04 9.37
C LEU A 96 7.34 -0.42 8.39
N ILE A 97 7.29 -1.62 7.83
CA ILE A 97 8.29 -2.10 6.87
C ILE A 97 8.23 -1.26 5.58
N ALA A 98 7.05 -1.07 5.02
CA ALA A 98 6.85 -0.26 3.82
C ALA A 98 7.23 1.21 4.05
N GLY A 99 6.86 1.76 5.20
CA GLY A 99 7.20 3.12 5.57
C GLY A 99 8.72 3.35 5.74
N MET A 100 9.45 2.36 6.26
CA MET A 100 10.93 2.41 6.28
C MET A 100 11.49 2.31 4.86
N ALA A 101 10.95 1.43 4.02
CA ALA A 101 11.38 1.28 2.64
C ALA A 101 11.16 2.55 1.80
N PHE A 102 10.16 3.39 2.13
CA PHE A 102 9.95 4.69 1.49
C PHE A 102 11.17 5.60 1.57
N GLY A 103 11.94 5.54 2.65
CA GLY A 103 13.18 6.30 2.78
C GLY A 103 14.26 5.90 1.76
N MET A 104 14.19 4.68 1.23
CA MET A 104 15.13 4.16 0.23
C MET A 104 14.65 4.39 -1.21
N MET A 105 13.38 4.76 -1.42
CA MET A 105 12.82 4.92 -2.77
C MET A 105 13.62 5.89 -3.66
N PRO A 106 14.10 7.04 -3.19
CA PRO A 106 14.84 7.97 -4.06
C PRO A 106 16.12 7.37 -4.66
N VAL A 107 16.71 6.36 -4.04
CA VAL A 107 17.90 5.67 -4.56
C VAL A 107 17.56 4.76 -5.74
N LEU A 108 16.36 4.21 -5.75
CA LEU A 108 15.93 3.22 -6.73
C LEU A 108 15.03 3.80 -7.82
N HIS A 109 14.38 4.94 -7.53
CA HIS A 109 13.34 5.51 -8.38
C HIS A 109 13.89 6.59 -9.31
N PRO A 110 13.93 6.37 -10.64
CA PRO A 110 14.61 7.25 -11.60
C PRO A 110 13.97 8.64 -11.74
N ARG A 111 12.69 8.79 -11.36
CA ARG A 111 11.93 10.05 -11.50
C ARG A 111 11.41 10.56 -10.17
N MET A 112 12.17 10.40 -9.09
CA MET A 112 11.83 10.94 -7.79
C MET A 112 12.63 12.23 -7.49
N ALA A 113 11.96 13.25 -7.00
CA ALA A 113 12.60 14.48 -6.55
C ALA A 113 12.84 14.40 -5.05
N THR A 114 14.09 14.63 -4.63
CA THR A 114 14.48 14.67 -3.22
C THR A 114 14.33 16.07 -2.60
N GLU A 115 14.27 17.11 -3.45
CA GLU A 115 14.14 18.51 -3.06
C GLU A 115 13.10 19.23 -3.90
N PRO A 116 12.35 20.20 -3.33
CA PRO A 116 11.48 21.07 -4.08
C PRO A 116 12.27 22.14 -4.89
N PRO A 117 11.72 22.66 -5.99
CA PRO A 117 10.43 22.31 -6.56
C PRO A 117 10.48 20.96 -7.30
N VAL A 118 9.42 20.18 -7.14
CA VAL A 118 9.27 18.91 -7.89
C VAL A 118 9.01 19.27 -9.35
N GLY A 119 9.88 18.81 -10.25
CA GLY A 119 9.69 19.00 -11.69
C GLY A 119 8.42 18.32 -12.20
N THR A 120 7.92 18.76 -13.36
CA THR A 120 6.67 18.26 -13.96
C THR A 120 6.68 16.75 -14.19
N ASP A 121 7.85 16.15 -14.47
CA ASP A 121 8.02 14.73 -14.76
C ASP A 121 8.45 13.89 -13.55
N ARG A 122 8.52 14.51 -12.38
CA ARG A 122 8.96 13.84 -11.15
C ARG A 122 7.83 13.71 -10.15
N VAL A 123 7.97 12.74 -9.27
CA VAL A 123 7.12 12.55 -8.10
C VAL A 123 7.90 12.94 -6.84
N PRO A 124 7.23 13.43 -5.78
CA PRO A 124 7.92 13.79 -4.54
C PRO A 124 8.47 12.55 -3.86
N ALA A 125 9.64 12.70 -3.21
CA ALA A 125 10.17 11.66 -2.34
C ALA A 125 9.33 11.57 -1.06
N PRO A 126 8.89 10.36 -0.65
CA PRO A 126 8.04 10.23 0.53
C PRO A 126 8.79 10.47 1.84
N GLY A 127 10.10 10.22 1.88
CA GLY A 127 10.84 10.14 3.13
C GLY A 127 10.47 8.91 3.96
N VAL A 128 11.18 8.66 5.04
CA VAL A 128 10.86 7.56 5.97
C VAL A 128 9.46 7.78 6.53
N MET A 129 8.63 6.74 6.52
CA MET A 129 7.23 6.79 6.95
C MET A 129 6.40 7.87 6.25
N GLY A 130 6.80 8.32 5.06
CA GLY A 130 6.06 9.35 4.33
C GLY A 130 6.15 10.76 4.92
N THR A 131 7.12 11.03 5.79
CA THR A 131 7.23 12.31 6.53
C THR A 131 7.36 13.54 5.63
N GLN A 132 7.79 13.37 4.38
CA GLN A 132 7.89 14.47 3.41
C GLN A 132 6.60 14.71 2.61
N LEU A 133 5.59 13.84 2.75
CA LEU A 133 4.30 13.96 2.05
C LEU A 133 3.22 14.70 2.87
N GLY A 134 3.53 15.07 4.10
CA GLY A 134 2.64 15.78 5.02
C GLY A 134 2.74 15.24 6.44
N MET A 135 2.41 16.08 7.40
CA MET A 135 2.53 15.76 8.82
C MET A 135 1.70 14.54 9.25
N MET A 136 0.55 14.32 8.60
CA MET A 136 -0.35 13.19 8.89
C MET A 136 0.00 11.91 8.10
N ALA A 137 0.95 11.97 7.17
CA ALA A 137 1.25 10.83 6.29
C ALA A 137 1.72 9.57 7.04
N PRO A 138 2.56 9.63 8.08
CA PRO A 138 2.94 8.43 8.83
C PRO A 138 1.74 7.69 9.42
N MET A 139 0.79 8.43 9.99
CA MET A 139 -0.42 7.86 10.58
C MET A 139 -1.37 7.33 9.49
N ALA A 140 -1.48 8.04 8.37
CA ALA A 140 -2.26 7.59 7.23
C ALA A 140 -1.71 6.29 6.63
N ILE A 141 -0.39 6.14 6.52
CA ILE A 141 0.25 4.91 6.04
C ILE A 141 -0.14 3.73 6.92
N VAL A 142 -0.05 3.87 8.23
CA VAL A 142 -0.47 2.81 9.16
C VAL A 142 -1.96 2.51 9.00
N ALA A 143 -2.80 3.54 8.99
CA ALA A 143 -4.25 3.39 8.89
C ALA A 143 -4.67 2.64 7.61
N VAL A 144 -4.13 3.01 6.44
CA VAL A 144 -4.51 2.37 5.18
C VAL A 144 -4.06 0.91 5.09
N HIS A 145 -2.91 0.56 5.67
CA HIS A 145 -2.46 -0.83 5.73
C HIS A 145 -3.28 -1.67 6.73
N VAL A 146 -3.69 -1.07 7.84
CA VAL A 146 -4.63 -1.71 8.78
C VAL A 146 -5.98 -1.98 8.10
N ILE A 147 -6.51 -1.00 7.36
CA ILE A 147 -7.75 -1.16 6.58
C ILE A 147 -7.59 -2.26 5.53
N TYR A 148 -6.47 -2.28 4.80
CA TYR A 148 -6.13 -3.33 3.85
C TYR A 148 -6.20 -4.72 4.50
N GLY A 149 -5.52 -4.89 5.63
CA GLY A 149 -5.52 -6.16 6.36
C GLY A 149 -6.89 -6.53 6.89
N LEU A 150 -7.63 -5.56 7.47
CA LEU A 150 -8.96 -5.77 8.03
C LEU A 150 -9.96 -6.23 6.96
N VAL A 151 -10.03 -5.49 5.84
CA VAL A 151 -10.96 -5.79 4.74
C VAL A 151 -10.59 -7.11 4.06
N GLY A 152 -9.31 -7.29 3.72
CA GLY A 152 -8.83 -8.52 3.11
C GLY A 152 -9.06 -9.73 4.00
N GLY A 153 -8.82 -9.60 5.31
CA GLY A 153 -9.04 -10.66 6.29
C GLY A 153 -10.50 -11.01 6.50
N ALA A 154 -11.40 -10.03 6.43
CA ALA A 154 -12.84 -10.29 6.46
C ALA A 154 -13.30 -11.10 5.25
N ILE A 155 -12.80 -10.77 4.05
CA ILE A 155 -13.06 -11.53 2.80
C ILE A 155 -12.48 -12.94 2.90
N TYR A 156 -11.26 -13.08 3.42
CA TYR A 156 -10.58 -14.37 3.53
C TYR A 156 -11.28 -15.32 4.51
N ALA A 157 -11.89 -14.77 5.57
CA ALA A 157 -12.61 -15.54 6.59
C ALA A 157 -14.05 -15.89 6.20
N ALA A 158 -14.65 -15.23 5.21
CA ALA A 158 -16.03 -15.45 4.77
C ALA A 158 -16.18 -16.80 4.04
#